data_2921eaedcac60c87ca53795be69b67a4
#
_entry.id   2921eaedcac60c87ca53795be69b67a4
#
_cell.length_a   1.000
_cell.length_b   1.000
_cell.length_c   1.000
_cell.angle_alpha   90.00
_cell.angle_beta   90.00
_cell.angle_gamma   90.00
#
_symmetry.space_group_name_H-M   'P 1'
#
loop_
_entity.id
_entity.type
_entity.pdbx_description
1 polymer ?
#
loop_
_entity_poly.entity_id
_entity_poly.type
_entity_poly.pdbx_seq_one_letter_code
_entity_poly.pdbx_strand_id
1 'polypeptide(L)'
;IAQCLVGSEMCIRDRDITGLVLAKNIRTEFSNEAVEELQVIPTSINANEEMTKNPKRRDLRNKPIITIDGDDAKDLDDAICVEKLDNGHYLLGVYIADVANYVKEQSFLDIEAYERGTSVYLPDRVIPMLPKKLSNGICSLNEKVDRLVMACEMEIDSSGKVVNYEIFEAIIHSNHRMTYTAVNQILEDNDKELISKYQDIVPPVSYTHLRA
;
A
#
# COMPACT_ATOMS: atom_id res chain seq x y z
N ILE A 1 32.87 25.79 19.67
CA ILE A 1 31.79 25.77 20.70
C ILE A 1 30.41 25.63 20.03
N ALA A 2 30.17 26.30 18.88
CA ALA A 2 28.88 26.21 18.18
C ALA A 2 28.58 24.82 17.60
N GLN A 3 29.60 24.07 17.16
CA GLN A 3 29.44 22.70 16.63
C GLN A 3 29.05 21.64 17.68
N CYS A 4 29.38 21.89 18.96
CA CYS A 4 29.03 20.99 20.05
C CYS A 4 27.57 21.14 20.54
N LEU A 5 26.95 22.32 20.32
CA LEU A 5 25.56 22.58 20.72
C LEU A 5 24.55 21.97 19.74
N VAL A 6 24.81 21.96 18.45
CA VAL A 6 23.95 21.31 17.42
C VAL A 6 23.92 19.79 17.62
N GLY A 7 25.04 19.16 17.96
CA GLY A 7 25.10 17.75 18.31
C GLY A 7 24.37 17.39 19.60
N SER A 8 24.33 18.30 20.59
CA SER A 8 23.65 18.06 21.86
C SER A 8 22.13 18.15 21.78
N GLU A 9 21.57 19.07 20.98
CA GLU A 9 20.13 19.19 20.78
C GLU A 9 19.56 17.97 20.01
N MET A 10 20.27 17.49 18.99
CA MET A 10 19.88 16.27 18.27
C MET A 10 19.95 15.03 19.19
N CYS A 11 20.97 14.92 20.05
CA CYS A 11 21.08 13.86 21.05
C CYS A 11 20.00 13.94 22.15
N ILE A 12 19.51 15.13 22.51
CA ILE A 12 18.46 15.31 23.51
C ILE A 12 17.12 14.82 22.93
N ARG A 13 16.75 15.21 21.71
CA ARG A 13 15.53 14.74 21.05
C ARG A 13 15.49 13.23 20.84
N ASP A 14 16.59 12.62 20.40
CA ASP A 14 16.72 11.17 20.27
C ASP A 14 16.56 10.44 21.62
N ARG A 15 17.07 11.02 22.72
CA ARG A 15 16.89 10.47 24.07
C ARG A 15 15.46 10.55 24.54
N ASP A 16 14.77 11.65 24.26
CA ASP A 16 13.38 11.86 24.67
C ASP A 16 12.45 10.90 23.93
N ILE A 17 12.63 10.76 22.61
CA ILE A 17 11.85 9.81 21.79
C ILE A 17 12.13 8.37 22.22
N THR A 18 13.40 8.01 22.41
CA THR A 18 13.79 6.67 22.87
C THR A 18 13.25 6.40 24.29
N GLY A 19 13.30 7.39 25.18
CA GLY A 19 12.70 7.31 26.51
C GLY A 19 11.19 7.06 26.47
N LEU A 20 10.47 7.73 25.56
CA LEU A 20 9.04 7.52 25.36
C LEU A 20 8.74 6.10 24.84
N VAL A 21 9.50 5.63 23.86
CA VAL A 21 9.37 4.27 23.30
C VAL A 21 9.53 3.21 24.39
N LEU A 22 10.57 3.36 25.24
CA LEU A 22 10.83 2.46 26.37
C LEU A 22 9.73 2.57 27.45
N ALA A 23 9.32 3.77 27.81
CA ALA A 23 8.27 4.00 28.84
C ALA A 23 6.92 3.43 28.40
N LYS A 24 6.65 3.33 27.11
CA LYS A 24 5.43 2.73 26.55
C LYS A 24 5.59 1.26 26.21
N ASN A 25 6.74 0.64 26.51
CA ASN A 25 7.05 -0.75 26.18
C ASN A 25 6.85 -1.08 24.68
N ILE A 26 7.13 -0.12 23.77
CA ILE A 26 7.02 -0.33 22.35
C ILE A 26 8.20 -1.20 21.89
N ARG A 27 7.91 -2.35 21.28
CA ARG A 27 8.92 -3.26 20.75
C ARG A 27 9.54 -2.66 19.49
N THR A 28 10.84 -2.41 19.50
CA THR A 28 11.58 -1.84 18.37
C THR A 28 12.13 -2.91 17.40
N GLU A 29 12.41 -4.10 17.93
CA GLU A 29 12.99 -5.21 17.18
C GLU A 29 11.99 -6.36 17.07
N PHE A 30 12.13 -7.16 16.01
CA PHE A 30 11.37 -8.39 15.82
C PHE A 30 12.07 -9.55 16.53
N SER A 31 11.29 -10.57 16.95
CA SER A 31 11.83 -11.80 17.52
C SER A 31 12.70 -12.55 16.50
N ASN A 32 13.62 -13.37 16.99
CA ASN A 32 14.47 -14.18 16.11
C ASN A 32 13.64 -15.13 15.26
N GLU A 33 12.61 -15.71 15.83
CA GLU A 33 11.69 -16.64 15.16
C GLU A 33 10.94 -15.95 14.01
N ALA A 34 10.44 -14.73 14.23
CA ALA A 34 9.80 -13.94 13.16
C ALA A 34 10.80 -13.53 12.05
N VAL A 35 12.05 -13.23 12.43
CA VAL A 35 13.12 -12.93 11.48
C VAL A 35 13.50 -14.17 10.65
N GLU A 36 13.58 -15.36 11.26
CA GLU A 36 13.83 -16.61 10.54
C GLU A 36 12.68 -16.94 9.57
N GLU A 37 11.43 -16.82 10.02
CA GLU A 37 10.26 -17.01 9.16
C GLU A 37 10.26 -16.03 7.98
N LEU A 38 10.64 -14.78 8.20
CA LEU A 38 10.75 -13.77 7.15
C LEU A 38 11.74 -14.17 6.03
N GLN A 39 12.79 -14.94 6.33
CA GLN A 39 13.81 -15.29 5.33
C GLN A 39 13.27 -16.14 4.20
N VAL A 40 12.30 -17.02 4.48
CA VAL A 40 11.69 -17.91 3.47
C VAL A 40 10.66 -17.21 2.59
N ILE A 41 10.20 -16.02 2.98
CA ILE A 41 9.25 -15.24 2.19
C ILE A 41 9.98 -14.63 0.98
N PRO A 42 9.48 -14.82 -0.25
CA PRO A 42 10.10 -14.30 -1.45
C PRO A 42 10.05 -12.76 -1.49
N THR A 43 10.89 -12.15 -2.31
CA THR A 43 10.88 -10.69 -2.56
C THR A 43 10.10 -10.29 -3.81
N SER A 44 9.75 -11.27 -4.64
CA SER A 44 8.95 -11.11 -5.86
C SER A 44 8.07 -12.33 -6.07
N ILE A 45 7.04 -12.20 -6.88
CA ILE A 45 6.16 -13.30 -7.27
C ILE A 45 6.41 -13.70 -8.71
N ASN A 46 6.09 -14.97 -9.01
CA ASN A 46 5.90 -15.45 -10.37
C ASN A 46 4.40 -15.64 -10.60
N ALA A 47 3.79 -14.78 -11.39
CA ALA A 47 2.35 -14.76 -11.60
C ALA A 47 1.80 -16.12 -12.11
N ASN A 48 2.51 -16.79 -13.00
CA ASN A 48 2.08 -18.09 -13.54
C ASN A 48 2.09 -19.19 -12.46
N GLU A 49 3.09 -19.19 -11.60
CA GLU A 49 3.16 -20.11 -10.46
C GLU A 49 2.04 -19.83 -9.46
N GLU A 50 1.78 -18.57 -9.14
CA GLU A 50 0.72 -18.19 -8.20
C GLU A 50 -0.68 -18.53 -8.73
N MET A 51 -0.95 -18.34 -10.02
CA MET A 51 -2.20 -18.79 -10.66
C MET A 51 -2.32 -20.33 -10.72
N THR A 52 -1.20 -21.04 -10.82
CA THR A 52 -1.18 -22.50 -10.77
C THR A 52 -1.47 -23.02 -9.36
N LYS A 53 -0.90 -22.38 -8.32
CA LYS A 53 -1.16 -22.71 -6.92
C LYS A 53 -2.61 -22.40 -6.51
N ASN A 54 -3.16 -21.31 -7.03
CA ASN A 54 -4.53 -20.90 -6.78
C ASN A 54 -5.25 -20.56 -8.10
N PRO A 55 -5.91 -21.55 -8.74
CA PRO A 55 -6.62 -21.35 -10.01
C PRO A 55 -7.83 -20.41 -9.94
N LYS A 56 -8.26 -20.02 -8.73
CA LYS A 56 -9.33 -19.02 -8.54
C LYS A 56 -8.82 -17.60 -8.56
N ARG A 57 -7.50 -17.39 -8.42
CA ARG A 57 -6.86 -16.08 -8.46
C ARG A 57 -6.94 -15.50 -9.87
N ARG A 58 -7.49 -14.30 -10.00
CA ARG A 58 -7.68 -13.65 -11.31
C ARG A 58 -6.44 -12.84 -11.71
N ASP A 59 -6.15 -12.82 -13.01
CA ASP A 59 -5.10 -11.98 -13.58
C ASP A 59 -5.68 -10.63 -14.01
N LEU A 60 -5.35 -9.58 -13.28
CA LEU A 60 -5.79 -8.20 -13.54
C LEU A 60 -4.63 -7.27 -13.96
N ARG A 61 -3.49 -7.84 -14.35
CA ARG A 61 -2.29 -7.07 -14.69
C ARG A 61 -2.45 -6.14 -15.90
N ASN A 62 -3.50 -6.35 -16.70
CA ASN A 62 -3.80 -5.51 -17.86
C ASN A 62 -4.71 -4.31 -17.53
N LYS A 63 -5.21 -4.19 -16.30
CA LYS A 63 -6.03 -3.06 -15.87
C LYS A 63 -5.16 -1.83 -15.55
N PRO A 64 -5.65 -0.60 -15.79
CA PRO A 64 -4.94 0.63 -15.47
C PRO A 64 -5.03 0.92 -13.96
N ILE A 65 -4.30 0.15 -13.17
CA ILE A 65 -4.31 0.21 -11.71
C ILE A 65 -3.26 1.20 -11.22
N ILE A 66 -3.62 2.02 -10.24
CA ILE A 66 -2.75 3.03 -9.63
C ILE A 66 -2.83 2.98 -8.12
N THR A 67 -1.77 3.45 -7.46
CA THR A 67 -1.79 3.82 -6.05
C THR A 67 -1.78 5.34 -5.90
N ILE A 68 -2.39 5.87 -4.84
CA ILE A 68 -2.41 7.31 -4.54
C ILE A 68 -2.11 7.50 -3.05
N ASP A 69 -0.91 7.97 -2.74
CA ASP A 69 -0.39 8.05 -1.38
C ASP A 69 0.34 9.37 -1.11
N GLY A 70 0.85 9.53 0.11
CA GLY A 70 1.79 10.60 0.44
C GLY A 70 3.12 10.46 -0.29
N ASP A 71 3.83 11.57 -0.49
CA ASP A 71 5.11 11.59 -1.22
C ASP A 71 6.16 10.65 -0.60
N ASP A 72 6.18 10.53 0.73
CA ASP A 72 7.14 9.71 1.49
C ASP A 72 6.65 8.28 1.79
N ALA A 73 5.42 7.91 1.41
CA ALA A 73 4.87 6.57 1.67
C ALA A 73 5.72 5.49 0.98
N LYS A 74 5.93 4.37 1.68
CA LYS A 74 6.68 3.21 1.18
C LYS A 74 5.89 1.91 1.31
N ASP A 75 4.87 1.93 2.12
CA ASP A 75 3.90 0.88 2.43
C ASP A 75 2.60 1.22 1.69
N LEU A 76 2.56 0.88 0.40
CA LEU A 76 1.40 1.13 -0.46
C LEU A 76 0.43 -0.04 -0.31
N ASP A 77 -0.53 0.09 0.58
CA ASP A 77 -1.41 -1.02 0.98
C ASP A 77 -2.62 -1.18 0.06
N ASP A 78 -3.05 -0.09 -0.61
CA ASP A 78 -4.20 -0.08 -1.49
C ASP A 78 -3.91 0.50 -2.87
N ALA A 79 -4.64 0.00 -3.85
CA ALA A 79 -4.62 0.49 -5.21
C ALA A 79 -6.04 0.53 -5.78
N ILE A 80 -6.26 1.34 -6.78
CA ILE A 80 -7.57 1.54 -7.38
C ILE A 80 -7.52 1.47 -8.90
N CYS A 81 -8.68 1.14 -9.48
CA CYS A 81 -8.96 1.28 -10.91
C CYS A 81 -10.42 1.68 -11.09
N VAL A 82 -10.72 2.57 -12.02
CA VAL A 82 -12.09 2.95 -12.36
C VAL A 82 -12.28 2.85 -13.87
N GLU A 83 -13.31 2.12 -14.26
CA GLU A 83 -13.71 1.95 -15.65
C GLU A 83 -15.17 2.42 -15.83
N LYS A 84 -15.47 3.11 -16.92
CA LYS A 84 -16.85 3.45 -17.28
C LYS A 84 -17.46 2.32 -18.09
N LEU A 85 -18.62 1.82 -17.65
CA LEU A 85 -19.35 0.74 -18.31
C LEU A 85 -20.29 1.29 -19.41
N ASP A 86 -20.66 0.44 -20.37
CA ASP A 86 -21.55 0.80 -21.49
C ASP A 86 -22.95 1.23 -21.05
N ASN A 87 -23.40 0.73 -19.87
CA ASN A 87 -24.69 1.12 -19.27
C ASN A 87 -24.66 2.49 -18.57
N GLY A 88 -23.51 3.19 -18.59
CA GLY A 88 -23.30 4.49 -17.97
C GLY A 88 -22.93 4.41 -16.47
N HIS A 89 -22.83 3.23 -15.90
CA HIS A 89 -22.30 2.99 -14.56
C HIS A 89 -20.76 3.04 -14.55
N TYR A 90 -20.18 2.95 -13.37
CA TYR A 90 -18.74 2.85 -13.17
C TYR A 90 -18.40 1.52 -12.47
N LEU A 91 -17.35 0.87 -12.92
CA LEU A 91 -16.72 -0.25 -12.21
C LEU A 91 -15.54 0.30 -11.41
N LEU A 92 -15.68 0.34 -10.10
CA LEU A 92 -14.61 0.70 -9.17
C LEU A 92 -13.96 -0.58 -8.65
N GLY A 93 -12.69 -0.78 -8.97
CA GLY A 93 -11.82 -1.79 -8.37
C GLY A 93 -11.03 -1.19 -7.22
N VAL A 94 -11.07 -1.84 -6.06
CA VAL A 94 -10.22 -1.56 -4.89
C VAL A 94 -9.41 -2.82 -4.63
N TYR A 95 -8.11 -2.69 -4.56
CA TYR A 95 -7.15 -3.79 -4.46
C TYR A 95 -6.29 -3.59 -3.22
N ILE A 96 -6.43 -4.48 -2.26
CA ILE A 96 -5.68 -4.44 -1.00
C ILE A 96 -4.58 -5.50 -1.02
N ALA A 97 -3.39 -5.17 -0.58
CA ALA A 97 -2.27 -6.10 -0.50
C ALA A 97 -2.67 -7.40 0.23
N ASP A 98 -2.46 -8.56 -0.39
CA ASP A 98 -2.80 -9.87 0.17
C ASP A 98 -1.72 -10.30 1.19
N VAL A 99 -1.69 -9.62 2.33
CA VAL A 99 -0.74 -9.87 3.42
C VAL A 99 -0.93 -11.28 3.98
N ALA A 100 -2.17 -11.77 4.05
CA ALA A 100 -2.50 -13.11 4.55
C ALA A 100 -1.91 -14.25 3.69
N ASN A 101 -1.52 -13.96 2.44
CA ASN A 101 -0.78 -14.91 1.63
C ASN A 101 0.61 -15.22 2.22
N TYR A 102 1.24 -14.26 2.88
CA TYR A 102 2.60 -14.33 3.42
C TYR A 102 2.63 -14.55 4.93
N VAL A 103 1.77 -13.87 5.67
CA VAL A 103 1.65 -13.95 7.13
C VAL A 103 0.51 -14.91 7.45
N LYS A 104 0.85 -16.13 7.86
CA LYS A 104 -0.13 -17.17 8.15
C LYS A 104 -0.61 -17.09 9.60
N GLU A 105 -1.88 -17.41 9.80
CA GLU A 105 -2.48 -17.46 11.14
C GLU A 105 -1.64 -18.31 12.10
N GLN A 106 -1.36 -17.78 13.29
CA GLN A 106 -0.54 -18.38 14.33
C GLN A 106 0.95 -18.58 13.97
N SER A 107 1.43 -18.00 12.87
CA SER A 107 2.86 -17.93 12.61
C SER A 107 3.57 -16.95 13.56
N PHE A 108 4.88 -17.00 13.64
CA PHE A 108 5.64 -16.05 14.49
C PHE A 108 5.47 -14.61 14.02
N LEU A 109 5.36 -14.37 12.71
CA LEU A 109 5.05 -13.05 12.14
C LEU A 109 3.65 -12.58 12.53
N ASP A 110 2.66 -13.46 12.52
CA ASP A 110 1.27 -13.14 12.91
C ASP A 110 1.17 -12.83 14.40
N ILE A 111 1.75 -13.67 15.26
CA ILE A 111 1.77 -13.48 16.70
C ILE A 111 2.43 -12.13 17.06
N GLU A 112 3.57 -11.83 16.44
CA GLU A 112 4.27 -10.58 16.70
C GLU A 112 3.49 -9.36 16.15
N ALA A 113 2.87 -9.46 14.98
CA ALA A 113 2.02 -8.41 14.42
C ALA A 113 0.80 -8.15 15.34
N TYR A 114 0.17 -9.22 15.84
CA TYR A 114 -0.94 -9.12 16.80
C TYR A 114 -0.52 -8.41 18.09
N GLU A 115 0.63 -8.75 18.65
CA GLU A 115 1.14 -8.12 19.87
C GLU A 115 1.55 -6.66 19.66
N ARG A 116 2.03 -6.28 18.47
CA ARG A 116 2.33 -4.89 18.13
C ARG A 116 1.05 -4.07 17.88
N GLY A 117 0.05 -4.68 17.26
CA GLY A 117 -1.27 -4.11 17.00
C GLY A 117 -1.30 -3.05 15.90
N THR A 118 -0.24 -2.27 15.72
CA THR A 118 -0.12 -1.22 14.71
C THR A 118 1.35 -0.83 14.46
N SER A 119 1.62 -0.14 13.37
CA SER A 119 2.87 0.61 13.19
C SER A 119 2.85 1.89 14.02
N VAL A 120 3.99 2.27 14.58
CA VAL A 120 4.15 3.48 15.39
C VAL A 120 4.99 4.49 14.62
N TYR A 121 4.37 5.62 14.27
CA TYR A 121 5.01 6.71 13.53
C TYR A 121 5.58 7.73 14.50
N LEU A 122 6.90 7.83 14.54
CA LEU A 122 7.65 8.81 15.32
C LEU A 122 8.17 9.91 14.39
N PRO A 123 8.53 11.09 14.91
CA PRO A 123 9.03 12.19 14.06
C PRO A 123 10.30 11.86 13.26
N ASP A 124 11.11 10.91 13.73
CA ASP A 124 12.41 10.53 13.17
C ASP A 124 12.43 9.15 12.51
N ARG A 125 11.46 8.29 12.85
CA ARG A 125 11.42 6.90 12.38
C ARG A 125 10.03 6.28 12.49
N VAL A 126 9.83 5.17 11.78
CA VAL A 126 8.66 4.31 11.93
C VAL A 126 9.10 2.99 12.56
N ILE A 127 8.39 2.56 13.61
CA ILE A 127 8.48 1.22 14.18
C ILE A 127 7.34 0.41 13.57
N PRO A 128 7.60 -0.45 12.59
CA PRO A 128 6.54 -1.08 11.81
C PRO A 128 5.90 -2.25 12.56
N MET A 129 4.59 -2.49 12.29
CA MET A 129 3.87 -3.67 12.77
C MET A 129 4.41 -4.95 12.12
N LEU A 130 4.69 -4.91 10.83
CA LEU A 130 5.31 -5.99 10.06
C LEU A 130 6.72 -5.60 9.60
N PRO A 131 7.65 -6.57 9.44
CA PRO A 131 8.98 -6.28 8.93
C PRO A 131 8.95 -5.57 7.58
N LYS A 132 9.87 -4.63 7.34
CA LYS A 132 9.93 -3.82 6.10
C LYS A 132 10.05 -4.65 4.81
N LYS A 133 10.59 -5.88 4.88
CA LYS A 133 10.59 -6.81 3.74
C LYS A 133 9.18 -7.16 3.28
N LEU A 134 8.21 -7.17 4.21
CA LEU A 134 6.79 -7.33 3.92
C LEU A 134 6.16 -5.98 3.60
N SER A 135 6.08 -5.06 4.57
CA SER A 135 5.30 -3.82 4.44
C SER A 135 5.76 -2.90 3.31
N ASN A 136 7.07 -2.74 3.11
CA ASN A 136 7.62 -1.89 2.04
C ASN A 136 8.05 -2.70 0.80
N GLY A 137 8.06 -4.04 0.92
CA GLY A 137 8.55 -4.98 -0.08
C GLY A 137 7.44 -5.71 -0.82
N ILE A 138 7.27 -7.02 -0.50
CA ILE A 138 6.40 -7.90 -1.27
C ILE A 138 4.92 -7.56 -1.14
N CYS A 139 4.47 -6.99 -0.01
CA CYS A 139 3.10 -6.54 0.20
C CYS A 139 2.84 -5.13 -0.36
N SER A 140 3.87 -4.27 -0.45
CA SER A 140 3.67 -2.92 -1.01
C SER A 140 3.35 -2.98 -2.51
N LEU A 141 2.26 -2.31 -2.92
CA LEU A 141 1.76 -2.29 -4.29
C LEU A 141 2.57 -1.33 -5.18
N ASN A 142 3.90 -1.48 -5.13
CA ASN A 142 4.85 -0.67 -5.87
C ASN A 142 4.57 -0.71 -7.38
N GLU A 143 4.83 0.41 -8.06
CA GLU A 143 4.61 0.49 -9.51
C GLU A 143 5.53 -0.46 -10.28
N LYS A 144 5.04 -0.93 -11.43
CA LYS A 144 5.77 -1.77 -12.41
C LYS A 144 6.21 -3.14 -11.87
N VAL A 145 5.55 -3.64 -10.83
CA VAL A 145 5.80 -5.00 -10.32
C VAL A 145 4.48 -5.73 -10.04
N ASP A 146 4.51 -7.04 -10.21
CA ASP A 146 3.35 -7.89 -9.94
C ASP A 146 3.17 -8.06 -8.42
N ARG A 147 1.91 -7.98 -7.96
CA ARG A 147 1.55 -8.12 -6.55
C ARG A 147 0.28 -8.94 -6.38
N LEU A 148 0.23 -9.69 -5.28
CA LEU A 148 -0.98 -10.40 -4.87
C LEU A 148 -1.89 -9.47 -4.08
N VAL A 149 -3.17 -9.50 -4.41
CA VAL A 149 -4.18 -8.64 -3.77
C VAL A 149 -5.45 -9.40 -3.47
N MET A 150 -6.17 -8.92 -2.46
CA MET A 150 -7.59 -9.12 -2.30
C MET A 150 -8.30 -7.97 -3.04
N ALA A 151 -9.09 -8.32 -4.04
CA ALA A 151 -9.79 -7.38 -4.89
C ALA A 151 -11.26 -7.26 -4.46
N CYS A 152 -11.79 -6.04 -4.49
CA CYS A 152 -13.22 -5.76 -4.44
C CYS A 152 -13.59 -4.92 -5.66
N GLU A 153 -14.32 -5.49 -6.61
CA GLU A 153 -14.85 -4.76 -7.76
C GLU A 153 -16.32 -4.44 -7.53
N MET A 154 -16.67 -3.15 -7.63
CA MET A 154 -18.00 -2.62 -7.33
C MET A 154 -18.57 -1.90 -8.54
N GLU A 155 -19.77 -2.29 -8.98
CA GLU A 155 -20.54 -1.53 -9.96
C GLU A 155 -21.31 -0.42 -9.25
N ILE A 156 -21.14 0.81 -9.70
CA ILE A 156 -21.68 2.02 -9.10
C ILE A 156 -22.56 2.72 -10.15
N ASP A 157 -23.82 2.98 -9.80
CA ASP A 157 -24.75 3.71 -10.67
C ASP A 157 -24.46 5.22 -10.71
N SER A 158 -25.19 5.94 -11.59
CA SER A 158 -25.06 7.40 -11.75
C SER A 158 -25.43 8.20 -10.49
N SER A 159 -26.13 7.60 -9.52
CA SER A 159 -26.46 8.22 -8.22
C SER A 159 -25.39 7.99 -7.17
N GLY A 160 -24.33 7.23 -7.51
CA GLY A 160 -23.25 6.86 -6.61
C GLY A 160 -23.55 5.67 -5.70
N LYS A 161 -24.61 4.91 -5.98
CA LYS A 161 -25.00 3.72 -5.21
C LYS A 161 -24.30 2.48 -5.77
N VAL A 162 -23.74 1.66 -4.89
CA VAL A 162 -23.23 0.32 -5.27
C VAL A 162 -24.43 -0.57 -5.58
N VAL A 163 -24.51 -1.06 -6.80
CA VAL A 163 -25.60 -1.94 -7.28
C VAL A 163 -25.18 -3.40 -7.33
N ASN A 164 -23.87 -3.65 -7.45
CA ASN A 164 -23.30 -5.00 -7.43
C ASN A 164 -21.85 -4.94 -6.93
N TYR A 165 -21.34 -6.03 -6.35
CA TYR A 165 -19.93 -6.16 -6.00
C TYR A 165 -19.48 -7.61 -5.98
N GLU A 166 -18.18 -7.82 -6.17
CA GLU A 166 -17.53 -9.12 -6.05
C GLU A 166 -16.20 -8.98 -5.31
N ILE A 167 -15.90 -9.94 -4.41
CA ILE A 167 -14.62 -10.00 -3.68
C ILE A 167 -13.90 -11.28 -4.10
N PHE A 168 -12.64 -11.14 -4.50
CA PHE A 168 -11.84 -12.26 -4.99
C PHE A 168 -10.34 -11.98 -4.86
N GLU A 169 -9.53 -13.03 -4.89
CA GLU A 169 -8.08 -12.92 -4.96
C GLU A 169 -7.61 -12.61 -6.38
N ALA A 170 -6.62 -11.72 -6.52
CA ALA A 170 -6.10 -11.35 -7.83
C ALA A 170 -4.59 -11.13 -7.83
N ILE A 171 -4.03 -11.02 -9.05
CA ILE A 171 -2.69 -10.50 -9.31
C ILE A 171 -2.85 -9.20 -10.06
N ILE A 172 -2.22 -8.15 -9.58
CA ILE A 172 -2.20 -6.85 -10.22
C ILE A 172 -0.79 -6.44 -10.64
N HIS A 173 -0.72 -5.48 -11.53
CA HIS A 173 0.49 -4.76 -11.91
C HIS A 173 0.18 -3.27 -11.84
N SER A 174 0.64 -2.59 -10.80
CA SER A 174 0.40 -1.15 -10.66
C SER A 174 1.08 -0.39 -11.80
N ASN A 175 0.33 0.42 -12.55
CA ASN A 175 0.85 1.18 -13.68
C ASN A 175 1.64 2.39 -13.23
N HIS A 176 1.09 3.11 -12.24
CA HIS A 176 1.69 4.32 -11.70
C HIS A 176 1.50 4.42 -10.18
N ARG A 177 2.56 4.87 -9.53
CA ARG A 177 2.46 5.42 -8.17
C ARG A 177 2.18 6.91 -8.29
N MET A 178 1.00 7.33 -7.88
CA MET A 178 0.63 8.74 -7.80
C MET A 178 0.77 9.26 -6.37
N THR A 179 0.87 10.57 -6.24
CA THR A 179 0.82 11.25 -4.95
C THR A 179 -0.43 12.11 -4.87
N TYR A 180 -0.92 12.37 -3.64
CA TYR A 180 -2.03 13.31 -3.45
C TYR A 180 -1.74 14.67 -4.06
N THR A 181 -0.48 15.14 -3.97
CA THR A 181 -0.02 16.39 -4.58
C THR A 181 -0.19 16.37 -6.11
N ALA A 182 0.28 15.29 -6.78
CA ALA A 182 0.17 15.18 -8.23
C ALA A 182 -1.30 15.06 -8.70
N VAL A 183 -2.12 14.33 -7.96
CA VAL A 183 -3.57 14.21 -8.25
C VAL A 183 -4.25 15.58 -8.14
N ASN A 184 -4.00 16.35 -7.09
CA ASN A 184 -4.55 17.70 -6.94
C ASN A 184 -4.13 18.64 -8.07
N GLN A 185 -2.85 18.62 -8.47
CA GLN A 185 -2.36 19.41 -9.58
C GLN A 185 -3.03 19.04 -10.91
N ILE A 186 -3.35 17.76 -11.14
CA ILE A 186 -4.09 17.32 -12.31
C ILE A 186 -5.55 17.80 -12.27
N LEU A 187 -6.22 17.63 -11.13
CA LEU A 187 -7.67 17.85 -11.02
C LEU A 187 -8.05 19.31 -10.79
N GLU A 188 -7.29 20.04 -9.99
CA GLU A 188 -7.60 21.43 -9.60
C GLU A 188 -6.84 22.43 -10.44
N ASP A 189 -5.52 22.23 -10.64
CA ASP A 189 -4.65 23.17 -11.33
C ASP A 189 -4.63 22.96 -12.86
N ASN A 190 -5.16 21.81 -13.35
CA ASN A 190 -5.10 21.41 -14.75
C ASN A 190 -3.67 21.42 -15.32
N ASP A 191 -2.70 20.93 -14.55
CA ASP A 191 -1.29 20.88 -14.96
C ASP A 191 -1.10 20.01 -16.22
N LYS A 192 -0.75 20.68 -17.33
CA LYS A 192 -0.65 20.04 -18.63
C LYS A 192 0.50 19.03 -18.75
N GLU A 193 1.59 19.23 -18.01
CA GLU A 193 2.72 18.31 -18.00
C GLU A 193 2.33 17.01 -17.31
N LEU A 194 1.71 17.10 -16.13
CA LEU A 194 1.22 15.93 -15.40
C LEU A 194 0.10 15.21 -16.15
N ILE A 195 -0.85 15.95 -16.74
CA ILE A 195 -1.92 15.36 -17.59
C ILE A 195 -1.30 14.60 -18.76
N SER A 196 -0.28 15.16 -19.41
CA SER A 196 0.40 14.47 -20.53
C SER A 196 1.18 13.24 -20.05
N LYS A 197 1.83 13.34 -18.90
CA LYS A 197 2.61 12.23 -18.29
C LYS A 197 1.73 11.04 -17.89
N TYR A 198 0.53 11.31 -17.41
CA TYR A 198 -0.42 10.33 -16.89
C TYR A 198 -1.68 10.20 -17.75
N GLN A 199 -1.57 10.48 -19.06
CA GLN A 199 -2.72 10.51 -19.99
C GLN A 199 -3.53 9.20 -20.05
N ASP A 200 -2.89 8.07 -19.75
CA ASP A 200 -3.51 6.75 -19.73
C ASP A 200 -4.42 6.52 -18.50
N ILE A 201 -4.24 7.32 -17.44
CA ILE A 201 -4.98 7.17 -16.18
C ILE A 201 -5.73 8.44 -15.75
N VAL A 202 -5.58 9.56 -16.44
CA VAL A 202 -6.33 10.81 -16.12
C VAL A 202 -7.83 10.60 -16.08
N PRO A 203 -8.49 9.89 -17.02
CA PRO A 203 -9.91 9.61 -16.92
C PRO A 203 -10.29 8.85 -15.63
N PRO A 204 -9.64 7.72 -15.26
CA PRO A 204 -9.87 7.06 -13.98
C PRO A 204 -9.70 7.97 -12.76
N VAL A 205 -8.63 8.78 -12.71
CA VAL A 205 -8.37 9.73 -11.62
C VAL A 205 -9.49 10.74 -11.48
N SER A 206 -9.99 11.29 -12.60
CA SER A 206 -11.10 12.25 -12.59
C SER A 206 -12.41 11.64 -12.08
N TYR A 207 -12.64 10.35 -12.30
CA TYR A 207 -13.82 9.66 -11.79
C TYR A 207 -13.77 9.39 -10.29
N THR A 208 -12.59 9.20 -9.69
CA THR A 208 -12.46 9.03 -8.24
C THR A 208 -12.80 10.30 -7.48
N HIS A 209 -12.54 11.48 -8.07
CA HIS A 209 -12.83 12.79 -7.44
C HIS A 209 -14.34 13.13 -7.39
N LEU A 210 -15.17 12.56 -8.26
CA LEU A 210 -16.62 12.82 -8.28
C LEU A 210 -17.35 12.31 -7.02
N ARG A 211 -16.66 11.72 -6.06
CA ARG A 211 -17.20 11.16 -4.81
C ARG A 211 -16.64 11.76 -3.50
N ALA A 212 -15.71 12.70 -3.58
CA ALA A 212 -15.12 13.34 -2.39
C ALA A 212 -15.97 14.56 -1.89
#